data_10837bbec5c568388602bff06717e17c
#
_entry.id   10837bbec5c568388602bff06717e17c
#
_cell.length_a   1.000
_cell.length_b   1.000
_cell.length_c   1.000
_cell.angle_alpha   90.00
_cell.angle_beta   90.00
_cell.angle_gamma   90.00
#
_symmetry.space_group_name_H-M   'P 1'
#
loop_
_entity.id
_entity.type
_entity.pdbx_description
1 polymer ?
#
loop_
_entity_poly.entity_id
_entity_poly.type
_entity_poly.pdbx_seq_one_letter_code
_entity_poly.pdbx_strand_id
1 'polypeptide(L)'
;PILEPVSQSGRSLLIIAEDVEGQALATLVVNKLRGGLKIAAVKAPGFGDRRKAMLEDISILTGGTVVSEERGFSLENADLSMLGTAETITIDKDNTTIVNGAGKASEIKARVNQIKAQIETTTSDYDKEKLQERLAKLAGGVAVLYVGAASEVEMKEKKDRVDDALHATRAAVEEGIVVGGGVALVRTKDKLAKLKSENADEKTGIQIVEKAIEAPIRTIVENAGGEGSIVISKVLESKDSIGYDAKNEEYVDMLKAGIIDPKKVTRIALENAASVAGMILTTECAVVDIKEESPAPMPPMGGGGMPGMM
;
A
#
# COMPACT_ATOMS: atom_id res chain seq x y z
N PRO A 1 7.16 34.69 -12.23
CA PRO A 1 7.05 34.52 -13.69
C PRO A 1 5.93 33.58 -14.12
N ILE A 2 5.58 32.51 -13.35
CA ILE A 2 4.54 31.51 -13.72
C ILE A 2 3.15 31.94 -13.26
N LEU A 3 2.99 32.38 -12.02
CA LEU A 3 1.66 32.55 -11.39
C LEU A 3 0.83 33.64 -12.07
N GLU A 4 1.46 34.74 -12.48
CA GLU A 4 0.77 35.84 -13.12
C GLU A 4 0.21 35.47 -14.51
N PRO A 5 1.00 34.90 -15.44
CA PRO A 5 0.48 34.42 -16.71
C PRO A 5 -0.58 33.31 -16.58
N VAL A 6 -0.44 32.40 -15.59
CA VAL A 6 -1.45 31.39 -15.34
C VAL A 6 -2.76 32.01 -14.86
N SER A 7 -2.70 33.00 -13.95
CA SER A 7 -3.88 33.73 -13.49
C SER A 7 -4.60 34.41 -14.65
N GLN A 8 -3.85 35.08 -15.55
CA GLN A 8 -4.39 35.73 -16.73
C GLN A 8 -5.03 34.74 -17.71
N SER A 9 -4.49 33.53 -17.82
CA SER A 9 -5.05 32.49 -18.68
C SER A 9 -6.36 31.88 -18.15
N GLY A 10 -6.70 32.06 -16.87
CA GLY A 10 -7.86 31.46 -16.20
C GLY A 10 -7.76 29.94 -16.01
N ARG A 11 -6.65 29.32 -16.39
CA ARG A 11 -6.42 27.87 -16.25
C ARG A 11 -6.07 27.48 -14.82
N SER A 12 -6.35 26.22 -14.47
CA SER A 12 -5.93 25.66 -13.20
C SER A 12 -4.46 25.23 -13.25
N LEU A 13 -3.72 25.42 -12.15
CA LEU A 13 -2.33 25.03 -12.00
C LEU A 13 -2.18 23.99 -10.89
N LEU A 14 -1.51 22.88 -11.18
CA LEU A 14 -0.98 21.96 -10.18
C LEU A 14 0.53 22.15 -10.06
N ILE A 15 1.00 22.38 -8.85
CA ILE A 15 2.42 22.40 -8.50
C ILE A 15 2.76 21.04 -7.86
N ILE A 16 3.75 20.36 -8.41
CA ILE A 16 4.30 19.12 -7.85
C ILE A 16 5.74 19.41 -7.46
N ALA A 17 6.02 19.53 -6.18
CA ALA A 17 7.34 19.90 -5.67
C ALA A 17 7.74 19.05 -4.47
N GLU A 18 9.01 19.04 -4.13
CA GLU A 18 9.51 18.37 -2.95
C GLU A 18 8.85 18.90 -1.69
N ASP A 19 8.79 20.21 -1.56
CA ASP A 19 8.00 20.91 -0.56
C ASP A 19 7.54 22.29 -1.08
N VAL A 20 6.47 22.81 -0.47
CA VAL A 20 5.99 24.18 -0.67
C VAL A 20 5.68 24.76 0.70
N GLU A 21 6.53 25.67 1.16
CA GLU A 21 6.46 26.22 2.53
C GLU A 21 6.74 27.71 2.60
N GLY A 22 6.67 28.27 3.79
CA GLY A 22 6.99 29.66 4.05
C GLY A 22 6.17 30.64 3.25
N GLN A 23 6.84 31.65 2.68
CA GLN A 23 6.22 32.73 1.92
C GLN A 23 5.57 32.27 0.62
N ALA A 24 6.13 31.22 -0.02
CA ALA A 24 5.54 30.63 -1.22
C ALA A 24 4.16 30.05 -0.94
N LEU A 25 4.05 29.20 0.11
CA LEU A 25 2.78 28.61 0.51
C LEU A 25 1.75 29.68 0.90
N ALA A 26 2.16 30.69 1.69
CA ALA A 26 1.27 31.78 2.09
C ALA A 26 0.72 32.54 0.88
N THR A 27 1.57 32.82 -0.12
CA THR A 27 1.17 33.50 -1.36
C THR A 27 0.14 32.63 -2.14
N LEU A 28 0.36 31.33 -2.28
CA LEU A 28 -0.58 30.44 -2.97
C LEU A 28 -1.94 30.38 -2.26
N VAL A 29 -1.94 30.23 -0.93
CA VAL A 29 -3.15 30.14 -0.12
C VAL A 29 -3.97 31.44 -0.21
N VAL A 30 -3.34 32.60 -0.03
CA VAL A 30 -4.03 33.90 -0.10
C VAL A 30 -4.66 34.14 -1.47
N ASN A 31 -3.94 33.86 -2.56
CA ASN A 31 -4.46 34.06 -3.91
C ASN A 31 -5.56 33.04 -4.27
N LYS A 32 -5.47 31.81 -3.77
CA LYS A 32 -6.55 30.82 -3.90
C LYS A 32 -7.82 31.27 -3.17
N LEU A 33 -7.70 31.71 -1.91
CA LEU A 33 -8.84 32.18 -1.11
C LEU A 33 -9.51 33.43 -1.70
N ARG A 34 -8.73 34.31 -2.30
CA ARG A 34 -9.25 35.50 -3.02
C ARG A 34 -9.88 35.18 -4.38
N GLY A 35 -9.83 33.92 -4.81
CA GLY A 35 -10.36 33.50 -6.11
C GLY A 35 -9.51 33.92 -7.32
N GLY A 36 -8.34 34.50 -7.10
CA GLY A 36 -7.44 34.97 -8.18
C GLY A 36 -6.67 33.84 -8.87
N LEU A 37 -6.49 32.70 -8.21
CA LEU A 37 -5.79 31.53 -8.75
C LEU A 37 -6.56 30.24 -8.48
N LYS A 38 -6.73 29.43 -9.50
CA LYS A 38 -7.19 28.03 -9.39
C LYS A 38 -5.97 27.14 -9.25
N ILE A 39 -5.47 26.97 -8.01
CA ILE A 39 -4.19 26.33 -7.76
C ILE A 39 -4.28 25.24 -6.71
N ALA A 40 -3.49 24.18 -6.89
CA ALA A 40 -3.20 23.16 -5.91
C ALA A 40 -1.69 22.90 -5.88
N ALA A 41 -1.17 22.50 -4.72
CA ALA A 41 0.20 22.07 -4.56
C ALA A 41 0.20 20.69 -3.86
N VAL A 42 1.00 19.78 -4.37
CA VAL A 42 1.16 18.43 -3.82
C VAL A 42 2.63 18.09 -3.70
N LYS A 43 2.97 17.24 -2.72
CA LYS A 43 4.33 16.74 -2.57
C LYS A 43 4.68 15.78 -3.69
N ALA A 44 5.90 15.92 -4.22
CA ALA A 44 6.43 15.00 -5.22
C ALA A 44 6.55 13.58 -4.65
N PRO A 45 6.16 12.55 -5.41
CA PRO A 45 6.17 11.16 -4.94
C PRO A 45 7.60 10.62 -4.82
N GLY A 46 7.83 9.77 -3.81
CA GLY A 46 9.12 9.12 -3.59
C GLY A 46 10.19 10.01 -2.96
N PHE A 47 11.42 9.52 -2.91
CA PHE A 47 12.59 10.18 -2.32
C PHE A 47 13.82 10.01 -3.21
N GLY A 48 14.80 10.94 -3.11
CA GLY A 48 16.07 10.86 -3.82
C GLY A 48 15.91 10.67 -5.33
N ASP A 49 16.72 9.80 -5.92
CA ASP A 49 16.73 9.54 -7.37
C ASP A 49 15.40 8.96 -7.88
N ARG A 50 14.67 8.24 -7.04
CA ARG A 50 13.33 7.78 -7.39
C ARG A 50 12.36 8.94 -7.59
N ARG A 51 12.39 9.95 -6.72
CA ARG A 51 11.59 11.17 -6.87
C ARG A 51 11.89 11.86 -8.20
N LYS A 52 13.17 12.01 -8.53
CA LYS A 52 13.62 12.59 -9.80
C LYS A 52 13.07 11.81 -10.99
N ALA A 53 13.18 10.50 -10.95
CA ALA A 53 12.67 9.61 -12.01
C ALA A 53 11.15 9.67 -12.17
N MET A 54 10.39 9.76 -11.06
CA MET A 54 8.93 9.89 -11.10
C MET A 54 8.48 11.27 -11.61
N LEU A 55 9.16 12.34 -11.23
CA LEU A 55 8.90 13.68 -11.77
C LEU A 55 9.19 13.73 -13.28
N GLU A 56 10.22 13.04 -13.75
CA GLU A 56 10.52 12.92 -15.16
C GLU A 56 9.43 12.12 -15.91
N ASP A 57 8.92 11.05 -15.33
CA ASP A 57 7.80 10.29 -15.90
C ASP A 57 6.55 11.17 -16.04
N ILE A 58 6.25 11.99 -15.03
CA ILE A 58 5.14 12.95 -15.06
C ILE A 58 5.37 14.02 -16.13
N SER A 59 6.58 14.56 -16.24
CA SER A 59 6.89 15.58 -17.25
C SER A 59 6.74 15.03 -18.68
N ILE A 60 7.21 13.81 -18.95
CA ILE A 60 7.06 13.14 -20.23
C ILE A 60 5.57 12.88 -20.54
N LEU A 61 4.80 12.42 -19.53
CA LEU A 61 3.36 12.17 -19.69
C LEU A 61 2.59 13.45 -20.04
N THR A 62 2.95 14.56 -19.44
CA THR A 62 2.23 15.85 -19.58
C THR A 62 2.81 16.76 -20.64
N GLY A 63 3.98 16.44 -21.18
CA GLY A 63 4.71 17.27 -22.14
C GLY A 63 5.38 18.49 -21.50
N GLY A 64 5.64 18.44 -20.20
CA GLY A 64 6.33 19.50 -19.46
C GLY A 64 7.81 19.26 -19.27
N THR A 65 8.45 20.13 -18.48
CA THR A 65 9.87 20.05 -18.13
C THR A 65 10.02 20.07 -16.61
N VAL A 66 10.84 19.17 -16.07
CA VAL A 66 11.22 19.21 -14.65
C VAL A 66 12.19 20.36 -14.43
N VAL A 67 11.77 21.34 -13.63
CA VAL A 67 12.63 22.45 -13.22
C VAL A 67 13.51 21.97 -12.06
N SER A 68 14.81 21.87 -12.30
CA SER A 68 15.81 21.40 -11.34
C SER A 68 17.14 22.07 -11.61
N GLU A 69 17.81 22.55 -10.57
CA GLU A 69 19.14 23.16 -10.66
C GLU A 69 20.18 22.20 -11.25
N GLU A 70 20.08 20.92 -10.96
CA GLU A 70 20.97 19.87 -11.52
C GLU A 70 20.85 19.79 -13.06
N ARG A 71 19.73 20.19 -13.61
CA ARG A 71 19.48 20.25 -15.06
C ARG A 71 19.75 21.65 -15.66
N GLY A 72 20.22 22.58 -14.86
CA GLY A 72 20.47 23.95 -15.27
C GLY A 72 19.23 24.83 -15.36
N PHE A 73 18.08 24.37 -14.82
CA PHE A 73 16.85 25.17 -14.77
C PHE A 73 16.66 25.75 -13.37
N SER A 74 16.35 27.06 -13.29
CA SER A 74 15.95 27.70 -12.05
C SER A 74 14.49 28.14 -12.11
N LEU A 75 13.85 28.22 -10.93
CA LEU A 75 12.46 28.70 -10.84
C LEU A 75 12.31 30.17 -11.30
N GLU A 76 13.37 30.95 -11.21
CA GLU A 76 13.39 32.34 -11.64
C GLU A 76 13.24 32.49 -13.16
N ASN A 77 13.76 31.52 -13.90
CA ASN A 77 13.74 31.50 -15.37
C ASN A 77 12.64 30.56 -15.92
N ALA A 78 11.81 29.99 -15.05
CA ALA A 78 10.72 29.14 -15.49
C ALA A 78 9.60 29.95 -16.15
N ASP A 79 9.07 29.46 -17.26
CA ASP A 79 8.00 30.05 -18.03
C ASP A 79 6.88 29.07 -18.38
N LEU A 80 5.82 29.56 -19.04
CA LEU A 80 4.67 28.75 -19.41
C LEU A 80 5.01 27.60 -20.37
N SER A 81 6.08 27.72 -21.17
CA SER A 81 6.46 26.70 -22.14
C SER A 81 7.01 25.42 -21.47
N MET A 82 7.47 25.57 -20.23
CA MET A 82 7.97 24.44 -19.43
C MET A 82 6.84 23.66 -18.74
N LEU A 83 5.62 24.22 -18.73
CA LEU A 83 4.51 23.58 -18.03
C LEU A 83 3.91 22.45 -18.88
N GLY A 84 3.74 21.28 -18.26
CA GLY A 84 2.95 20.21 -18.82
C GLY A 84 1.45 20.51 -18.75
N THR A 85 0.66 19.78 -19.53
CA THR A 85 -0.79 19.90 -19.52
C THR A 85 -1.45 18.53 -19.45
N ALA A 86 -2.63 18.48 -18.84
CA ALA A 86 -3.46 17.29 -18.79
C ALA A 86 -4.94 17.67 -18.90
N GLU A 87 -5.77 16.75 -19.35
CA GLU A 87 -7.21 16.95 -19.47
C GLU A 87 -7.88 17.05 -18.11
N THR A 88 -7.56 16.10 -17.23
CA THR A 88 -8.15 16.04 -15.89
C THR A 88 -7.09 15.69 -14.86
N ILE A 89 -7.14 16.41 -13.73
CA ILE A 89 -6.34 16.10 -12.54
C ILE A 89 -7.29 16.01 -11.35
N THR A 90 -7.28 14.85 -10.69
CA THR A 90 -8.04 14.62 -9.47
C THR A 90 -7.09 14.46 -8.30
N ILE A 91 -7.34 15.23 -7.23
CA ILE A 91 -6.50 15.22 -6.02
C ILE A 91 -7.40 14.83 -4.86
N ASP A 92 -7.04 13.79 -4.16
CA ASP A 92 -7.62 13.41 -2.87
C ASP A 92 -6.58 13.53 -1.75
N LYS A 93 -6.89 13.03 -0.56
CA LYS A 93 -6.01 13.11 0.60
C LYS A 93 -4.69 12.35 0.40
N ASP A 94 -4.73 11.25 -0.31
CA ASP A 94 -3.61 10.30 -0.42
C ASP A 94 -3.03 10.24 -1.83
N ASN A 95 -3.80 10.62 -2.86
CA ASN A 95 -3.45 10.41 -4.26
C ASN A 95 -3.64 11.66 -5.12
N THR A 96 -2.82 11.75 -6.16
CA THR A 96 -3.00 12.68 -7.27
C THR A 96 -3.03 11.89 -8.56
N THR A 97 -4.17 11.91 -9.25
CA THR A 97 -4.38 11.19 -10.51
C THR A 97 -4.37 12.16 -11.68
N ILE A 98 -3.47 11.96 -12.63
CA ILE A 98 -3.34 12.74 -13.86
C ILE A 98 -3.82 11.88 -15.02
N VAL A 99 -4.81 12.37 -15.76
CA VAL A 99 -5.43 11.64 -16.87
C VAL A 99 -5.25 12.42 -18.16
N ASN A 100 -4.91 11.74 -19.25
CA ASN A 100 -4.74 12.27 -20.59
C ASN A 100 -3.77 13.47 -20.61
N GLY A 101 -2.52 13.23 -20.21
CA GLY A 101 -1.44 14.21 -20.37
C GLY A 101 -1.14 14.47 -21.84
N ALA A 102 -0.73 15.69 -22.17
CA ALA A 102 -0.45 16.14 -23.53
C ALA A 102 0.96 15.75 -24.04
N GLY A 103 1.65 14.84 -23.37
CA GLY A 103 2.96 14.34 -23.78
C GLY A 103 2.92 13.61 -25.11
N LYS A 104 4.03 13.66 -25.86
CA LYS A 104 4.12 12.97 -27.14
C LYS A 104 4.17 11.46 -26.97
N ALA A 105 3.33 10.75 -27.69
CA ALA A 105 3.26 9.28 -27.63
C ALA A 105 4.61 8.59 -27.91
N SER A 106 5.45 9.17 -28.78
CA SER A 106 6.80 8.69 -29.06
C SER A 106 7.74 8.78 -27.86
N GLU A 107 7.68 9.88 -27.10
CA GLU A 107 8.50 10.09 -25.89
C GLU A 107 8.04 9.19 -24.75
N ILE A 108 6.73 9.05 -24.57
CA ILE A 108 6.13 8.11 -23.60
C ILE A 108 6.56 6.67 -23.94
N LYS A 109 6.50 6.26 -25.21
CA LYS A 109 6.93 4.91 -25.65
C LYS A 109 8.42 4.69 -25.43
N ALA A 110 9.26 5.69 -25.71
CA ALA A 110 10.70 5.62 -25.45
C ALA A 110 10.98 5.44 -23.95
N ARG A 111 10.27 6.18 -23.08
CA ARG A 111 10.40 6.06 -21.64
C ARG A 111 9.94 4.68 -21.13
N VAL A 112 8.84 4.17 -21.63
CA VAL A 112 8.36 2.81 -21.34
C VAL A 112 9.43 1.75 -21.68
N ASN A 113 10.07 1.87 -22.85
CA ASN A 113 11.13 0.93 -23.24
C ASN A 113 12.37 1.06 -22.34
N GLN A 114 12.74 2.27 -21.95
CA GLN A 114 13.82 2.50 -21.00
C GLN A 114 13.56 1.83 -19.65
N ILE A 115 12.33 1.97 -19.09
CA ILE A 115 11.96 1.33 -17.82
C ILE A 115 11.98 -0.20 -17.97
N LYS A 116 11.50 -0.74 -19.07
CA LYS A 116 11.57 -2.20 -19.34
C LYS A 116 12.99 -2.72 -19.34
N ALA A 117 13.92 -2.02 -20.00
CA ALA A 117 15.33 -2.39 -19.99
C ALA A 117 15.94 -2.34 -18.56
N GLN A 118 15.54 -1.37 -17.75
CA GLN A 118 15.97 -1.30 -16.34
C GLN A 118 15.43 -2.47 -15.51
N ILE A 119 14.19 -2.92 -15.75
CA ILE A 119 13.62 -4.11 -15.09
C ILE A 119 14.40 -5.38 -15.42
N GLU A 120 14.90 -5.52 -16.64
CA GLU A 120 15.69 -6.69 -17.07
C GLU A 120 17.09 -6.70 -16.48
N THR A 121 17.66 -5.53 -16.18
CA THR A 121 19.06 -5.40 -15.72
C THR A 121 19.21 -5.31 -14.20
N THR A 122 18.14 -4.92 -13.48
CA THR A 122 18.21 -4.81 -12.01
C THR A 122 18.25 -6.17 -11.34
N THR A 123 19.10 -6.28 -10.32
CA THR A 123 19.23 -7.47 -9.46
C THR A 123 18.45 -7.35 -8.15
N SER A 124 17.90 -6.17 -7.86
CA SER A 124 17.12 -5.88 -6.66
C SER A 124 15.65 -6.15 -6.92
N ASP A 125 15.05 -7.09 -6.20
CA ASP A 125 13.62 -7.37 -6.29
C ASP A 125 12.76 -6.16 -5.92
N TYR A 126 13.20 -5.37 -4.94
CA TYR A 126 12.54 -4.13 -4.56
C TYR A 126 12.56 -3.08 -5.67
N ASP A 127 13.70 -2.87 -6.33
CA ASP A 127 13.79 -1.92 -7.44
C ASP A 127 12.99 -2.41 -8.64
N LYS A 128 12.98 -3.71 -8.88
CA LYS A 128 12.16 -4.33 -9.92
C LYS A 128 10.67 -4.06 -9.70
N GLU A 129 10.17 -4.25 -8.48
CA GLU A 129 8.78 -3.94 -8.12
C GLU A 129 8.46 -2.45 -8.38
N LYS A 130 9.33 -1.54 -7.95
CA LYS A 130 9.12 -0.10 -8.14
C LYS A 130 9.21 0.36 -9.60
N LEU A 131 10.05 -0.27 -10.39
CA LEU A 131 10.10 -0.05 -11.84
C LEU A 131 8.83 -0.58 -12.53
N GLN A 132 8.30 -1.73 -12.10
CA GLN A 132 7.04 -2.27 -12.61
C GLN A 132 5.85 -1.37 -12.28
N GLU A 133 5.78 -0.78 -11.08
CA GLU A 133 4.76 0.21 -10.72
C GLU A 133 4.81 1.43 -11.64
N ARG A 134 6.00 1.97 -11.92
CA ARG A 134 6.18 3.10 -12.84
C ARG A 134 5.76 2.74 -14.26
N LEU A 135 6.18 1.56 -14.74
CA LEU A 135 5.82 1.04 -16.06
C LEU A 135 4.29 0.94 -16.20
N ALA A 136 3.61 0.38 -15.21
CA ALA A 136 2.16 0.23 -15.24
C ALA A 136 1.43 1.58 -15.35
N LYS A 137 1.89 2.59 -14.61
CA LYS A 137 1.30 3.95 -14.67
C LYS A 137 1.48 4.62 -16.03
N LEU A 138 2.62 4.42 -16.70
CA LEU A 138 2.91 5.04 -17.99
C LEU A 138 2.30 4.28 -19.17
N ALA A 139 2.35 2.93 -19.14
CA ALA A 139 1.98 2.09 -20.29
C ALA A 139 0.51 1.64 -20.26
N GLY A 140 -0.03 1.43 -19.06
CA GLY A 140 -1.37 0.84 -18.86
C GLY A 140 -2.47 1.84 -18.54
N GLY A 141 -2.11 3.07 -18.23
CA GLY A 141 -3.05 4.04 -17.68
C GLY A 141 -3.43 3.75 -16.22
N VAL A 142 -4.40 4.47 -15.71
CA VAL A 142 -4.90 4.35 -14.34
C VAL A 142 -6.39 3.99 -14.38
N ALA A 143 -6.74 2.84 -13.81
CA ALA A 143 -8.13 2.49 -13.55
C ALA A 143 -8.55 3.04 -12.18
N VAL A 144 -9.67 3.74 -12.13
CA VAL A 144 -10.22 4.29 -10.88
C VAL A 144 -11.50 3.55 -10.56
N LEU A 145 -11.51 2.86 -9.41
CA LEU A 145 -12.71 2.19 -8.90
C LEU A 145 -13.36 3.07 -7.83
N TYR A 146 -14.54 3.58 -8.14
CA TYR A 146 -15.32 4.36 -7.18
C TYR A 146 -16.11 3.43 -6.27
N VAL A 147 -15.89 3.56 -4.98
CA VAL A 147 -16.59 2.79 -3.94
C VAL A 147 -17.56 3.70 -3.21
N GLY A 148 -18.79 3.25 -3.03
CA GLY A 148 -19.83 3.97 -2.30
C GLY A 148 -20.62 3.05 -1.37
N ALA A 149 -21.20 3.63 -0.31
CA ALA A 149 -22.05 2.95 0.66
C ALA A 149 -23.06 3.93 1.28
N ALA A 150 -23.99 3.42 2.06
CA ALA A 150 -25.00 4.22 2.74
C ALA A 150 -24.46 5.04 3.92
N SER A 151 -23.32 4.59 4.51
CA SER A 151 -22.63 5.28 5.60
C SER A 151 -21.15 5.40 5.34
N GLU A 152 -20.49 6.37 6.00
CA GLU A 152 -19.04 6.59 5.89
C GLU A 152 -18.24 5.38 6.41
N VAL A 153 -18.69 4.75 7.49
CA VAL A 153 -18.05 3.57 8.06
C VAL A 153 -18.09 2.40 7.08
N GLU A 154 -19.25 2.13 6.50
CA GLU A 154 -19.42 1.08 5.50
C GLU A 154 -18.62 1.36 4.22
N MET A 155 -18.58 2.62 3.79
CA MET A 155 -17.77 3.02 2.64
C MET A 155 -16.28 2.77 2.89
N LYS A 156 -15.79 3.10 4.08
CA LYS A 156 -14.40 2.86 4.47
C LYS A 156 -14.09 1.36 4.51
N GLU A 157 -14.95 0.56 5.12
CA GLU A 157 -14.80 -0.89 5.16
C GLU A 157 -14.75 -1.50 3.75
N LYS A 158 -15.66 -1.07 2.85
CA LYS A 158 -15.62 -1.51 1.44
C LYS A 158 -14.34 -1.10 0.73
N LYS A 159 -13.87 0.13 0.95
CA LYS A 159 -12.60 0.61 0.38
C LYS A 159 -11.44 -0.26 0.84
N ASP A 160 -11.31 -0.49 2.14
CA ASP A 160 -10.24 -1.30 2.73
C ASP A 160 -10.28 -2.75 2.19
N ARG A 161 -11.47 -3.32 2.01
CA ARG A 161 -11.65 -4.65 1.41
C ARG A 161 -11.22 -4.72 -0.07
N VAL A 162 -11.49 -3.66 -0.83
CA VAL A 162 -11.03 -3.56 -2.24
C VAL A 162 -9.52 -3.41 -2.31
N ASP A 163 -8.93 -2.60 -1.44
CA ASP A 163 -7.49 -2.41 -1.36
C ASP A 163 -6.79 -3.73 -0.99
N ASP A 164 -7.31 -4.48 -0.02
CA ASP A 164 -6.84 -5.82 0.35
C ASP A 164 -6.89 -6.78 -0.84
N ALA A 165 -8.02 -6.82 -1.56
CA ALA A 165 -8.17 -7.68 -2.73
C ALA A 165 -7.18 -7.32 -3.84
N LEU A 166 -6.89 -6.03 -4.04
CA LEU A 166 -5.91 -5.55 -5.00
C LEU A 166 -4.49 -6.01 -4.63
N HIS A 167 -4.09 -5.83 -3.37
CA HIS A 167 -2.78 -6.28 -2.88
C HIS A 167 -2.63 -7.79 -2.95
N ALA A 168 -3.64 -8.54 -2.55
CA ALA A 168 -3.65 -10.01 -2.64
C ALA A 168 -3.52 -10.48 -4.10
N THR A 169 -4.23 -9.82 -5.03
CA THR A 169 -4.16 -10.14 -6.47
C THR A 169 -2.77 -9.88 -7.04
N ARG A 170 -2.14 -8.75 -6.68
CA ARG A 170 -0.76 -8.45 -7.10
C ARG A 170 0.23 -9.49 -6.58
N ALA A 171 0.15 -9.83 -5.29
CA ALA A 171 0.99 -10.85 -4.69
C ALA A 171 0.80 -12.23 -5.36
N ALA A 172 -0.43 -12.57 -5.74
CA ALA A 172 -0.74 -13.81 -6.45
C ALA A 172 -0.17 -13.83 -7.88
N VAL A 173 -0.18 -12.70 -8.57
CA VAL A 173 0.45 -12.59 -9.92
C VAL A 173 1.97 -12.75 -9.85
N GLU A 174 2.59 -12.27 -8.78
CA GLU A 174 4.05 -12.32 -8.62
C GLU A 174 4.59 -13.72 -8.28
N GLU A 175 3.99 -14.41 -7.32
CA GLU A 175 4.50 -15.70 -6.82
C GLU A 175 3.53 -16.87 -6.98
N GLY A 176 2.35 -16.64 -7.55
CA GLY A 176 1.31 -17.66 -7.65
C GLY A 176 0.46 -17.78 -6.39
N ILE A 177 -0.39 -18.81 -6.39
CA ILE A 177 -1.35 -19.12 -5.34
C ILE A 177 -1.05 -20.46 -4.67
N VAL A 178 -1.54 -20.60 -3.44
CA VAL A 178 -1.54 -21.86 -2.68
C VAL A 178 -2.96 -22.14 -2.16
N VAL A 179 -3.19 -23.34 -1.65
CA VAL A 179 -4.44 -23.66 -0.93
C VAL A 179 -4.57 -22.77 0.29
N GLY A 180 -5.74 -22.16 0.45
CA GLY A 180 -6.01 -21.18 1.50
C GLY A 180 -6.40 -21.82 2.84
N GLY A 181 -6.92 -20.97 3.73
CA GLY A 181 -7.43 -21.42 5.03
C GLY A 181 -6.37 -21.99 5.97
N GLY A 182 -5.10 -21.62 5.80
CA GLY A 182 -3.98 -22.15 6.59
C GLY A 182 -3.52 -23.56 6.18
N VAL A 183 -4.17 -24.19 5.21
CA VAL A 183 -3.86 -25.56 4.77
C VAL A 183 -2.46 -25.67 4.18
N ALA A 184 -2.04 -24.69 3.37
CA ALA A 184 -0.71 -24.70 2.77
C ALA A 184 0.41 -24.77 3.81
N LEU A 185 0.29 -24.03 4.92
CA LEU A 185 1.26 -24.07 6.02
C LEU A 185 1.29 -25.43 6.71
N VAL A 186 0.13 -25.95 7.09
CA VAL A 186 0.03 -27.25 7.77
C VAL A 186 0.61 -28.38 6.92
N ARG A 187 0.43 -28.35 5.59
CA ARG A 187 1.01 -29.32 4.66
C ARG A 187 2.54 -29.31 4.61
N THR A 188 3.20 -28.24 5.09
CA THR A 188 4.67 -28.21 5.18
C THR A 188 5.22 -28.96 6.38
N LYS A 189 4.37 -29.42 7.31
CA LYS A 189 4.76 -30.11 8.55
C LYS A 189 5.64 -31.32 8.29
N ASP A 190 5.29 -32.15 7.31
CA ASP A 190 6.08 -33.32 6.92
C ASP A 190 7.49 -32.97 6.40
N LYS A 191 7.67 -31.77 5.86
CA LYS A 191 8.97 -31.29 5.39
C LYS A 191 9.82 -30.82 6.57
N LEU A 192 9.20 -30.13 7.53
CA LEU A 192 9.88 -29.69 8.75
C LEU A 192 10.36 -30.87 9.58
N ALA A 193 9.55 -31.90 9.73
CA ALA A 193 9.92 -33.12 10.45
C ALA A 193 11.13 -33.89 9.87
N LYS A 194 11.45 -33.64 8.58
CA LYS A 194 12.60 -34.25 7.87
C LYS A 194 13.86 -33.39 7.92
N LEU A 195 13.81 -32.17 8.48
CA LEU A 195 14.98 -31.32 8.62
C LEU A 195 15.95 -31.96 9.61
N LYS A 196 17.22 -31.97 9.23
CA LYS A 196 18.29 -32.40 10.11
C LYS A 196 18.69 -31.25 11.01
N SER A 197 18.82 -31.49 12.29
CA SER A 197 19.35 -30.56 13.28
C SER A 197 20.74 -30.98 13.72
N GLU A 198 21.64 -30.04 13.91
CA GLU A 198 23.01 -30.31 14.38
C GLU A 198 23.06 -30.49 15.90
N ASN A 199 22.09 -29.92 16.61
CA ASN A 199 22.02 -29.95 18.08
C ASN A 199 20.57 -29.95 18.58
N ALA A 200 20.39 -30.07 19.91
CA ALA A 200 19.08 -30.11 20.55
C ALA A 200 18.30 -28.78 20.46
N ASP A 201 19.00 -27.66 20.45
CA ASP A 201 18.40 -26.34 20.41
C ASP A 201 17.79 -26.03 19.03
N GLU A 202 18.52 -26.38 17.96
CA GLU A 202 17.98 -26.32 16.60
C GLU A 202 16.74 -27.22 16.44
N LYS A 203 16.78 -28.42 17.01
CA LYS A 203 15.63 -29.32 17.00
C LYS A 203 14.42 -28.68 17.69
N THR A 204 14.65 -28.02 18.82
CA THR A 204 13.61 -27.29 19.53
C THR A 204 13.07 -26.12 18.70
N GLY A 205 13.91 -25.37 18.02
CA GLY A 205 13.50 -24.32 17.08
C GLY A 205 12.62 -24.84 15.95
N ILE A 206 12.98 -25.96 15.33
CA ILE A 206 12.16 -26.63 14.30
C ILE A 206 10.78 -27.02 14.87
N GLN A 207 10.73 -27.57 16.08
CA GLN A 207 9.48 -27.94 16.73
C GLN A 207 8.58 -26.74 17.06
N ILE A 208 9.17 -25.61 17.44
CA ILE A 208 8.43 -24.35 17.64
C ILE A 208 7.75 -23.92 16.34
N VAL A 209 8.49 -23.90 15.22
CA VAL A 209 7.91 -23.56 13.91
C VAL A 209 6.85 -24.58 13.48
N GLU A 210 7.10 -25.89 13.66
CA GLU A 210 6.15 -26.95 13.36
C GLU A 210 4.82 -26.78 14.09
N LYS A 211 4.86 -26.32 15.34
CA LYS A 211 3.66 -26.01 16.11
C LYS A 211 3.01 -24.69 15.68
N ALA A 212 3.81 -23.68 15.38
CA ALA A 212 3.32 -22.36 15.01
C ALA A 212 2.55 -22.34 13.69
N ILE A 213 2.94 -23.15 12.70
CA ILE A 213 2.25 -23.22 11.40
C ILE A 213 0.83 -23.81 11.47
N GLU A 214 0.45 -24.42 12.59
CA GLU A 214 -0.93 -24.87 12.83
C GLU A 214 -1.84 -23.69 13.26
N ALA A 215 -1.29 -22.61 13.79
CA ALA A 215 -2.07 -21.54 14.38
C ALA A 215 -3.09 -20.91 13.40
N PRO A 216 -2.76 -20.62 12.12
CA PRO A 216 -3.72 -20.01 11.21
C PRO A 216 -4.98 -20.84 10.99
N ILE A 217 -4.84 -22.12 10.65
CA ILE A 217 -6.02 -23.01 10.45
C ILE A 217 -6.77 -23.23 11.76
N ARG A 218 -6.05 -23.39 12.87
CA ARG A 218 -6.65 -23.56 14.19
C ARG A 218 -7.53 -22.37 14.56
N THR A 219 -7.01 -21.16 14.43
CA THR A 219 -7.74 -19.93 14.73
C THR A 219 -8.97 -19.74 13.82
N ILE A 220 -8.85 -20.06 12.53
CA ILE A 220 -9.99 -20.02 11.60
C ILE A 220 -11.11 -20.93 12.05
N VAL A 221 -10.77 -22.18 12.41
CA VAL A 221 -11.73 -23.19 12.84
C VAL A 221 -12.36 -22.82 14.19
N GLU A 222 -11.57 -22.37 15.16
CA GLU A 222 -12.03 -21.94 16.48
C GLU A 222 -12.96 -20.72 16.38
N ASN A 223 -12.64 -19.75 15.52
CA ASN A 223 -13.51 -18.59 15.26
C ASN A 223 -14.85 -18.99 14.62
N ALA A 224 -14.89 -20.11 13.90
CA ALA A 224 -16.12 -20.69 13.38
C ALA A 224 -16.85 -21.59 14.39
N GLY A 225 -16.35 -21.72 15.63
CA GLY A 225 -16.94 -22.55 16.68
C GLY A 225 -16.54 -24.03 16.62
N GLY A 226 -15.59 -24.41 15.75
CA GLY A 226 -15.13 -25.79 15.57
C GLY A 226 -13.89 -26.12 16.42
N GLU A 227 -13.49 -27.40 16.40
CA GLU A 227 -12.30 -27.90 17.09
C GLU A 227 -11.10 -28.01 16.14
N GLY A 228 -10.14 -27.09 16.27
CA GLY A 228 -8.99 -26.97 15.37
C GLY A 228 -8.13 -28.23 15.28
N SER A 229 -7.94 -28.95 16.37
CA SER A 229 -7.14 -30.18 16.43
C SER A 229 -7.71 -31.29 15.55
N ILE A 230 -9.03 -31.46 15.56
CA ILE A 230 -9.74 -32.47 14.76
C ILE A 230 -9.61 -32.15 13.27
N VAL A 231 -9.80 -30.86 12.93
CA VAL A 231 -9.72 -30.41 11.54
C VAL A 231 -8.30 -30.57 11.00
N ILE A 232 -7.27 -30.21 11.76
CA ILE A 232 -5.87 -30.36 11.36
C ILE A 232 -5.54 -31.85 11.10
N SER A 233 -5.95 -32.77 11.97
CA SER A 233 -5.72 -34.22 11.79
C SER A 233 -6.35 -34.69 10.48
N LYS A 234 -7.62 -34.39 10.23
CA LYS A 234 -8.31 -34.79 9.00
C LYS A 234 -7.70 -34.19 7.74
N VAL A 235 -7.27 -32.91 7.81
CA VAL A 235 -6.58 -32.27 6.70
C VAL A 235 -5.27 -32.97 6.38
N LEU A 236 -4.46 -33.33 7.38
CA LEU A 236 -3.19 -34.03 7.19
C LEU A 236 -3.36 -35.43 6.60
N GLU A 237 -4.44 -36.14 6.94
CA GLU A 237 -4.78 -37.45 6.40
C GLU A 237 -5.36 -37.39 4.97
N SER A 238 -5.80 -36.20 4.51
CA SER A 238 -6.47 -36.03 3.23
C SER A 238 -5.44 -35.72 2.11
N LYS A 239 -5.92 -35.66 0.85
CA LYS A 239 -5.12 -35.25 -0.31
C LYS A 239 -4.70 -33.79 -0.21
N ASP A 240 -3.63 -33.42 -0.90
CA ASP A 240 -2.97 -32.10 -0.81
C ASP A 240 -3.88 -30.89 -1.01
N SER A 241 -4.91 -30.97 -1.87
CA SER A 241 -5.84 -29.87 -2.12
C SER A 241 -7.06 -29.83 -1.18
N ILE A 242 -7.26 -30.89 -0.36
CA ILE A 242 -8.39 -30.94 0.55
C ILE A 242 -8.09 -30.13 1.81
N GLY A 243 -9.02 -29.27 2.17
CA GLY A 243 -9.00 -28.45 3.38
C GLY A 243 -10.39 -28.29 3.97
N TYR A 244 -10.54 -27.44 4.96
CA TYR A 244 -11.78 -27.20 5.67
C TYR A 244 -12.36 -25.83 5.29
N ASP A 245 -13.55 -25.83 4.71
CA ASP A 245 -14.35 -24.62 4.50
C ASP A 245 -15.10 -24.30 5.79
N ALA A 246 -14.57 -23.36 6.55
CA ALA A 246 -15.13 -22.95 7.84
C ALA A 246 -16.49 -22.23 7.72
N LYS A 247 -16.83 -21.72 6.52
CA LYS A 247 -18.13 -21.07 6.30
C LYS A 247 -19.27 -22.08 6.16
N ASN A 248 -18.99 -23.19 5.48
CA ASN A 248 -19.97 -24.25 5.23
C ASN A 248 -19.77 -25.47 6.13
N GLU A 249 -18.75 -25.47 6.98
CA GLU A 249 -18.39 -26.53 7.92
C GLU A 249 -18.12 -27.90 7.24
N GLU A 250 -17.52 -27.86 6.04
CA GLU A 250 -17.27 -29.07 5.24
C GLU A 250 -15.83 -29.18 4.73
N TYR A 251 -15.42 -30.39 4.38
CA TYR A 251 -14.11 -30.68 3.78
C TYR A 251 -14.24 -30.67 2.26
N VAL A 252 -13.52 -29.75 1.61
CA VAL A 252 -13.61 -29.51 0.16
C VAL A 252 -12.25 -29.48 -0.49
N ASP A 253 -12.23 -29.63 -1.83
CA ASP A 253 -11.06 -29.27 -2.62
C ASP A 253 -10.97 -27.72 -2.67
N MET A 254 -10.05 -27.17 -1.89
CA MET A 254 -9.90 -25.72 -1.67
C MET A 254 -9.65 -24.97 -2.98
N LEU A 255 -8.89 -25.55 -3.92
CA LEU A 255 -8.62 -24.91 -5.20
C LEU A 255 -9.88 -24.82 -6.05
N LYS A 256 -10.70 -25.87 -6.09
CA LYS A 256 -11.98 -25.87 -6.81
C LYS A 256 -13.03 -24.99 -6.16
N ALA A 257 -13.02 -24.93 -4.84
CA ALA A 257 -13.90 -24.05 -4.06
C ALA A 257 -13.50 -22.57 -4.11
N GLY A 258 -12.31 -22.24 -4.69
CA GLY A 258 -11.81 -20.86 -4.74
C GLY A 258 -11.27 -20.34 -3.41
N ILE A 259 -11.00 -21.24 -2.46
CA ILE A 259 -10.40 -20.87 -1.17
C ILE A 259 -8.87 -20.96 -1.31
N ILE A 260 -8.30 -19.84 -1.72
CA ILE A 260 -6.89 -19.73 -2.11
C ILE A 260 -6.24 -18.56 -1.40
N ASP A 261 -4.93 -18.66 -1.17
CA ASP A 261 -4.11 -17.59 -0.63
C ASP A 261 -2.97 -17.24 -1.60
N PRO A 262 -2.51 -15.97 -1.68
CA PRO A 262 -1.28 -15.64 -2.38
C PRO A 262 -0.08 -16.28 -1.68
N LYS A 263 0.75 -17.02 -2.43
CA LYS A 263 1.95 -17.66 -1.88
C LYS A 263 2.89 -16.65 -1.22
N LYS A 264 3.09 -15.49 -1.84
CA LYS A 264 3.96 -14.41 -1.33
C LYS A 264 3.53 -13.98 0.07
N VAL A 265 2.23 -13.77 0.30
CA VAL A 265 1.69 -13.36 1.60
C VAL A 265 1.96 -14.40 2.67
N THR A 266 1.64 -15.67 2.39
CA THR A 266 1.83 -16.78 3.34
C THR A 266 3.31 -16.98 3.68
N ARG A 267 4.20 -16.89 2.69
CA ARG A 267 5.65 -17.02 2.87
C ARG A 267 6.22 -15.87 3.72
N ILE A 268 5.94 -14.62 3.34
CA ILE A 268 6.46 -13.43 4.04
C ILE A 268 5.93 -13.37 5.48
N ALA A 269 4.67 -13.76 5.72
CA ALA A 269 4.12 -13.82 7.07
C ALA A 269 4.92 -14.75 7.97
N LEU A 270 5.28 -15.94 7.50
CA LEU A 270 6.09 -16.89 8.25
C LEU A 270 7.52 -16.38 8.46
N GLU A 271 8.15 -15.86 7.42
CA GLU A 271 9.53 -15.32 7.48
C GLU A 271 9.63 -14.14 8.46
N ASN A 272 8.70 -13.19 8.40
CA ASN A 272 8.67 -12.04 9.30
C ASN A 272 8.38 -12.46 10.74
N ALA A 273 7.44 -13.38 10.96
CA ALA A 273 7.14 -13.91 12.29
C ALA A 273 8.37 -14.60 12.91
N ALA A 274 9.08 -15.42 12.14
CA ALA A 274 10.29 -16.08 12.60
C ALA A 274 11.42 -15.06 12.89
N SER A 275 11.58 -14.04 12.07
CA SER A 275 12.57 -12.98 12.26
C SER A 275 12.32 -12.20 13.54
N VAL A 276 11.07 -11.76 13.77
CA VAL A 276 10.70 -11.02 15.00
C VAL A 276 10.83 -11.90 16.24
N ALA A 277 10.36 -13.15 16.17
CA ALA A 277 10.50 -14.10 17.28
C ALA A 277 11.99 -14.34 17.63
N GLY A 278 12.85 -14.49 16.63
CA GLY A 278 14.30 -14.62 16.82
C GLY A 278 14.93 -13.40 17.52
N MET A 279 14.52 -12.19 17.12
CA MET A 279 14.98 -10.97 17.81
C MET A 279 14.53 -10.92 19.27
N ILE A 280 13.27 -11.27 19.56
CA ILE A 280 12.73 -11.28 20.93
C ILE A 280 13.49 -12.31 21.79
N LEU A 281 13.76 -13.50 21.27
CA LEU A 281 14.49 -14.54 21.96
C LEU A 281 15.93 -14.17 22.33
N THR A 282 16.55 -13.27 21.55
CA THR A 282 17.93 -12.79 21.80
C THR A 282 17.97 -11.49 22.59
N THR A 283 16.82 -10.93 22.98
CA THR A 283 16.70 -9.64 23.70
C THR A 283 16.57 -9.88 25.20
N GLU A 284 17.36 -9.20 26.01
CA GLU A 284 17.28 -9.30 27.48
C GLU A 284 16.18 -8.40 28.08
N CYS A 285 15.86 -7.27 27.41
CA CYS A 285 14.76 -6.40 27.83
C CYS A 285 14.11 -5.70 26.64
N ALA A 286 12.84 -5.33 26.79
CA ALA A 286 12.12 -4.48 25.85
C ALA A 286 11.75 -3.15 26.54
N VAL A 287 12.02 -2.04 25.84
CA VAL A 287 11.59 -0.71 26.27
C VAL A 287 10.37 -0.34 25.45
N VAL A 288 9.27 -0.10 26.12
CA VAL A 288 7.98 0.22 25.50
C VAL A 288 7.37 1.46 26.14
N ASP A 289 6.54 2.18 25.39
CA ASP A 289 5.78 3.30 25.94
C ASP A 289 4.76 2.79 26.96
N ILE A 290 4.64 3.53 28.08
CA ILE A 290 3.59 3.28 29.07
C ILE A 290 2.27 3.77 28.47
N LYS A 291 1.28 2.90 28.44
CA LYS A 291 -0.06 3.28 27.99
C LYS A 291 -0.63 4.34 28.92
N GLU A 292 -0.80 5.58 28.41
CA GLU A 292 -1.49 6.63 29.15
C GLU A 292 -2.94 6.22 29.39
N GLU A 293 -3.37 6.21 30.66
CA GLU A 293 -4.78 6.08 31.00
C GLU A 293 -5.50 7.32 30.48
N SER A 294 -6.41 7.14 29.53
CA SER A 294 -7.26 8.24 29.05
C SER A 294 -7.97 8.85 30.28
N PRO A 295 -7.87 10.18 30.50
CA PRO A 295 -8.57 10.79 31.60
C PRO A 295 -10.05 10.47 31.52
N ALA A 296 -10.62 10.02 32.65
CA ALA A 296 -12.04 9.72 32.73
C ALA A 296 -12.85 10.91 32.19
N PRO A 297 -13.92 10.69 31.39
CA PRO A 297 -14.74 11.79 30.89
C PRO A 297 -15.27 12.60 32.09
N MET A 298 -14.96 13.91 32.10
CA MET A 298 -15.45 14.80 33.12
C MET A 298 -16.98 14.76 33.14
N PRO A 299 -17.62 14.59 34.29
CA PRO A 299 -19.07 14.64 34.36
C PRO A 299 -19.55 16.01 33.83
N PRO A 300 -20.68 16.07 33.10
CA PRO A 300 -21.21 17.33 32.60
C PRO A 300 -21.45 18.28 33.79
N MET A 301 -20.78 19.43 33.78
CA MET A 301 -21.04 20.51 34.73
C MET A 301 -22.50 20.91 34.61
N GLY A 302 -23.28 20.55 35.60
CA GLY A 302 -24.69 20.91 35.70
C GLY A 302 -24.83 22.43 35.65
N GLY A 303 -25.59 22.91 34.67
CA GLY A 303 -25.92 24.31 34.52
C GLY A 303 -26.65 24.80 35.77
N GLY A 304 -26.01 25.63 36.58
CA GLY A 304 -26.61 26.36 37.67
C GLY A 304 -27.66 27.32 37.15
N GLY A 305 -28.94 27.03 37.43
CA GLY A 305 -30.03 27.95 37.16
C GLY A 305 -29.84 29.27 37.93
N MET A 306 -29.97 30.37 37.20
CA MET A 306 -30.10 31.69 37.79
C MET A 306 -31.42 31.78 38.57
N PRO A 307 -31.43 32.23 39.84
CA PRO A 307 -32.67 32.61 40.49
C PRO A 307 -33.16 33.94 39.91
N GLY A 308 -34.41 33.98 39.54
CA GLY A 308 -35.07 35.19 39.09
C GLY A 308 -35.10 36.27 40.14
N MET A 309 -34.90 37.51 39.70
CA MET A 309 -35.28 38.69 40.43
C MET A 309 -36.60 39.24 39.89
N MET A 310 -37.52 39.42 40.79
CA MET A 310 -38.76 40.21 40.57
C MET A 310 -38.43 41.66 40.21
#